data_2386dfc23bfb770f1eedeb1267c39f14
#
_entry.id   2386dfc23bfb770f1eedeb1267c39f14
#
_cell.length_a   1.000
_cell.length_b   1.000
_cell.length_c   1.000
_cell.angle_alpha   90.00
_cell.angle_beta   90.00
_cell.angle_gamma   90.00
#
_symmetry.space_group_name_H-M   'P 1'
#
loop_
_entity.id
_entity.type
_entity.pdbx_description
1 polymer ?
#
loop_
_entity_poly.entity_id
_entity_poly.type
_entity_poly.pdbx_seq_one_letter_code
_entity_poly.pdbx_strand_id
1 'polypeptide(L)'
;MAFNDAQKTAIRHREGPMLVLAGPGSGKTTVITNRVRYLTEKAGVDPSHILVITFTRAAASEMKERYEQIAQAGCSRVSFGTFHSVFFLILKLAYRYKAADIVREEQRIQYMKEMLVKCDLEVEDEGEFISSVLSEISMVKGELMDMDHYYAKNCSEDMFRQLYRGYEARLRQNRLLDFDDMLVMCYELFKERKDILSAWQDKYRYILIDEFQDINRIQYEIVKMLALPGNNLFIVGDDDQSIYRFRGAKPELMLGFERDYPDAKKILLDTNYRCSRQIVEAAGRVISHNRTRFPKEIKAARGNGHPVIIKAWQEPMDETLGIVTEIRDYASMGISYNDMAVLYRTNVGPRLLISKLMEYNIPFYMRDAVPNLYEHWIAGNVISYIRAALGDLSRSNVLQIINRPKRYVSRDALEGQQVSWESVKSFYQDKNWMMDRIEQLEYDLAMLRNMAPAAAVNYIRKAVEYDEYIREYAQSRRMKPEELFEVLDQLQESAAGFKTYEHWFIHMEEYKEQLKKQAADRDAQRQGVSLMTMHSAKGLEFRVVYILDANEGVTPHHKAVLDPDVEEERRMFYVAMTRAKERLHIYHVKERYRKKQAISRFAEEAEG
;
A
#
# COMPACT_ATOMS: atom_id res chain seq x y z
N MET A 1 -29.10 -18.90 4.03
CA MET A 1 -29.88 -17.71 3.64
C MET A 1 -30.48 -17.93 2.25
N ALA A 2 -31.69 -17.46 2.01
CA ALA A 2 -32.28 -17.48 0.67
C ALA A 2 -31.64 -16.36 -0.17
N PHE A 3 -31.29 -16.65 -1.42
CA PHE A 3 -30.82 -15.64 -2.36
C PHE A 3 -31.92 -14.63 -2.70
N ASN A 4 -31.58 -13.36 -2.79
CA ASN A 4 -32.47 -12.35 -3.36
C ASN A 4 -32.58 -12.52 -4.89
N ASP A 5 -33.49 -11.79 -5.53
CA ASP A 5 -33.77 -12.00 -6.95
C ASP A 5 -32.62 -11.56 -7.87
N ALA A 6 -31.88 -10.51 -7.49
CA ALA A 6 -30.66 -10.11 -8.21
C ALA A 6 -29.58 -11.19 -8.16
N GLN A 7 -29.34 -11.76 -6.97
CA GLN A 7 -28.40 -12.87 -6.80
C GLN A 7 -28.86 -14.12 -7.60
N LYS A 8 -30.15 -14.49 -7.56
CA LYS A 8 -30.68 -15.60 -8.35
C LYS A 8 -30.49 -15.39 -9.85
N THR A 9 -30.73 -14.18 -10.34
CA THR A 9 -30.56 -13.82 -11.75
C THR A 9 -29.09 -13.94 -12.16
N ALA A 10 -28.16 -13.41 -11.37
CA ALA A 10 -26.73 -13.52 -11.63
C ALA A 10 -26.25 -15.00 -11.62
N ILE A 11 -26.69 -15.80 -10.65
CA ILE A 11 -26.34 -17.22 -10.53
C ILE A 11 -26.85 -18.03 -11.75
N ARG A 12 -28.07 -17.75 -12.23
CA ARG A 12 -28.74 -18.51 -13.31
C ARG A 12 -28.37 -18.06 -14.72
N HIS A 13 -27.59 -16.99 -14.86
CA HIS A 13 -27.13 -16.53 -16.17
C HIS A 13 -26.30 -17.63 -16.85
N ARG A 14 -26.58 -17.99 -18.09
CA ARG A 14 -25.91 -19.08 -18.81
C ARG A 14 -24.82 -18.56 -19.72
N GLU A 15 -25.20 -17.94 -20.81
CA GLU A 15 -24.32 -17.62 -21.93
C GLU A 15 -24.25 -16.11 -22.18
N GLY A 16 -23.15 -15.68 -22.78
CA GLY A 16 -22.86 -14.32 -23.09
C GLY A 16 -22.25 -13.51 -21.93
N PRO A 17 -21.86 -12.27 -22.20
CA PRO A 17 -21.20 -11.42 -21.21
C PRO A 17 -22.18 -10.93 -20.16
N MET A 18 -21.72 -10.86 -18.91
CA MET A 18 -22.50 -10.30 -17.80
C MET A 18 -21.62 -9.44 -16.87
N LEU A 19 -22.09 -8.25 -16.60
CA LEU A 19 -21.53 -7.33 -15.60
C LEU A 19 -22.38 -7.37 -14.32
N VAL A 20 -21.78 -7.81 -13.22
CA VAL A 20 -22.38 -7.78 -11.88
C VAL A 20 -21.76 -6.66 -11.09
N LEU A 21 -22.49 -5.56 -10.94
CA LEU A 21 -22.16 -4.49 -10.02
C LEU A 21 -22.51 -4.93 -8.60
N ALA A 22 -21.54 -4.96 -7.72
CA ALA A 22 -21.72 -5.60 -6.43
C ALA A 22 -21.17 -4.71 -5.30
N GLY A 23 -22.06 -4.05 -4.58
CA GLY A 23 -21.68 -3.22 -3.42
C GLY A 23 -20.92 -4.01 -2.34
N PRO A 24 -20.32 -3.31 -1.37
CA PRO A 24 -19.64 -3.96 -0.25
C PRO A 24 -20.59 -4.86 0.51
N GLY A 25 -20.12 -6.06 0.91
CA GLY A 25 -20.93 -6.99 1.68
C GLY A 25 -22.17 -7.56 0.97
N SER A 26 -22.27 -7.45 -0.37
CA SER A 26 -23.41 -7.95 -1.16
C SER A 26 -23.36 -9.44 -1.48
N GLY A 27 -22.32 -10.15 -1.06
CA GLY A 27 -22.16 -11.58 -1.28
C GLY A 27 -21.56 -11.94 -2.64
N LYS A 28 -20.67 -11.12 -3.20
CA LYS A 28 -19.92 -11.37 -4.46
C LYS A 28 -19.43 -12.81 -4.57
N THR A 29 -18.62 -13.25 -3.63
CA THR A 29 -18.03 -14.60 -3.59
C THR A 29 -19.10 -15.69 -3.57
N THR A 30 -20.19 -15.46 -2.83
CA THR A 30 -21.33 -16.39 -2.75
C THR A 30 -22.03 -16.51 -4.10
N VAL A 31 -22.20 -15.41 -4.83
CA VAL A 31 -22.79 -15.43 -6.18
C VAL A 31 -21.92 -16.20 -7.14
N ILE A 32 -20.60 -15.93 -7.17
CA ILE A 32 -19.63 -16.59 -8.06
C ILE A 32 -19.63 -18.10 -7.80
N THR A 33 -19.46 -18.54 -6.55
CA THR A 33 -19.38 -19.97 -6.21
C THR A 33 -20.67 -20.72 -6.52
N ASN A 34 -21.84 -20.11 -6.25
CA ASN A 34 -23.13 -20.72 -6.61
C ASN A 34 -23.43 -20.66 -8.11
N ARG A 35 -22.90 -19.70 -8.85
CA ARG A 35 -22.96 -19.71 -10.32
C ARG A 35 -22.14 -20.86 -10.89
N VAL A 36 -20.92 -21.08 -10.42
CA VAL A 36 -20.10 -22.24 -10.83
C VAL A 36 -20.85 -23.53 -10.57
N ARG A 37 -21.43 -23.67 -9.38
CA ARG A 37 -22.28 -24.82 -9.05
C ARG A 37 -23.48 -24.97 -10.00
N TYR A 38 -24.18 -23.87 -10.32
CA TYR A 38 -25.29 -23.90 -11.25
C TYR A 38 -24.88 -24.35 -12.65
N LEU A 39 -23.74 -23.83 -13.17
CA LEU A 39 -23.19 -24.20 -14.48
C LEU A 39 -22.87 -25.69 -14.55
N THR A 40 -22.25 -26.24 -13.51
CA THR A 40 -21.85 -27.66 -13.48
C THR A 40 -23.03 -28.60 -13.23
N GLU A 41 -23.88 -28.34 -12.23
CA GLU A 41 -24.92 -29.28 -11.78
C GLU A 41 -26.24 -29.12 -12.54
N LYS A 42 -26.58 -27.92 -13.04
CA LYS A 42 -27.88 -27.65 -13.67
C LYS A 42 -27.78 -27.33 -15.15
N ALA A 43 -26.71 -26.64 -15.58
CA ALA A 43 -26.50 -26.31 -17.00
C ALA A 43 -25.72 -27.40 -17.75
N GLY A 44 -25.12 -28.39 -17.05
CA GLY A 44 -24.39 -29.49 -17.65
C GLY A 44 -23.03 -29.12 -18.26
N VAL A 45 -22.44 -27.99 -17.82
CA VAL A 45 -21.13 -27.56 -18.26
C VAL A 45 -20.06 -28.44 -17.63
N ASP A 46 -19.12 -28.97 -18.44
CA ASP A 46 -17.97 -29.69 -17.91
C ASP A 46 -17.14 -28.76 -17.01
N PRO A 47 -16.88 -29.14 -15.74
CA PRO A 47 -16.11 -28.32 -14.79
C PRO A 47 -14.74 -27.86 -15.32
N SER A 48 -14.10 -28.66 -16.20
CA SER A 48 -12.80 -28.31 -16.80
C SER A 48 -12.84 -27.11 -17.76
N HIS A 49 -14.03 -26.74 -18.24
CA HIS A 49 -14.24 -25.57 -19.10
C HIS A 49 -14.51 -24.27 -18.34
N ILE A 50 -14.48 -24.32 -17.02
CA ILE A 50 -14.76 -23.15 -16.18
C ILE A 50 -13.45 -22.64 -15.55
N LEU A 51 -13.18 -21.34 -15.74
CA LEU A 51 -12.07 -20.61 -15.14
C LEU A 51 -12.61 -19.52 -14.24
N VAL A 52 -12.17 -19.51 -12.98
CA VAL A 52 -12.47 -18.45 -12.01
C VAL A 52 -11.16 -17.73 -11.65
N ILE A 53 -11.12 -16.43 -11.92
CA ILE A 53 -9.94 -15.59 -11.67
C ILE A 53 -10.26 -14.64 -10.52
N THR A 54 -9.32 -14.53 -9.58
CA THR A 54 -9.38 -13.58 -8.47
C THR A 54 -8.07 -12.78 -8.38
N PHE A 55 -8.05 -11.74 -7.55
CA PHE A 55 -6.86 -10.89 -7.41
C PHE A 55 -5.75 -11.52 -6.55
N THR A 56 -6.09 -12.31 -5.53
CA THR A 56 -5.11 -12.90 -4.61
C THR A 56 -5.21 -14.42 -4.53
N ARG A 57 -4.08 -15.08 -4.21
CA ARG A 57 -4.03 -16.53 -4.00
C ARG A 57 -4.97 -16.96 -2.86
N ALA A 58 -5.01 -16.18 -1.78
CA ALA A 58 -5.87 -16.46 -0.63
C ALA A 58 -7.36 -16.47 -1.05
N ALA A 59 -7.80 -15.47 -1.83
CA ALA A 59 -9.17 -15.42 -2.35
C ALA A 59 -9.47 -16.58 -3.30
N ALA A 60 -8.51 -16.98 -4.15
CA ALA A 60 -8.68 -18.13 -5.03
C ALA A 60 -8.84 -19.43 -4.25
N SER A 61 -8.02 -19.65 -3.21
CA SER A 61 -8.11 -20.84 -2.33
C SER A 61 -9.42 -20.85 -1.55
N GLU A 62 -9.78 -19.74 -0.93
CA GLU A 62 -11.05 -19.60 -0.20
C GLU A 62 -12.26 -19.87 -1.10
N MET A 63 -12.24 -19.32 -2.31
CA MET A 63 -13.34 -19.49 -3.27
C MET A 63 -13.45 -20.95 -3.73
N LYS A 64 -12.30 -21.60 -3.94
CA LYS A 64 -12.23 -23.03 -4.25
C LYS A 64 -12.79 -23.88 -3.11
N GLU A 65 -12.35 -23.65 -1.88
CA GLU A 65 -12.84 -24.37 -0.69
C GLU A 65 -14.35 -24.19 -0.50
N ARG A 66 -14.85 -22.95 -0.62
CA ARG A 66 -16.29 -22.68 -0.54
C ARG A 66 -17.09 -23.40 -1.63
N TYR A 67 -16.54 -23.45 -2.85
CA TYR A 67 -17.16 -24.20 -3.94
C TYR A 67 -17.19 -25.71 -3.65
N GLU A 68 -16.07 -26.29 -3.20
CA GLU A 68 -15.96 -27.71 -2.86
C GLU A 68 -16.93 -28.13 -1.73
N GLN A 69 -17.20 -27.24 -0.78
CA GLN A 69 -18.18 -27.48 0.31
C GLN A 69 -19.65 -27.55 -0.18
N ILE A 70 -19.98 -26.87 -1.27
CA ILE A 70 -21.35 -26.78 -1.78
C ILE A 70 -21.58 -27.64 -3.03
N ALA A 71 -20.52 -28.09 -3.70
CA ALA A 71 -20.58 -28.87 -4.93
C ALA A 71 -20.77 -30.38 -4.63
N GLN A 72 -21.39 -31.10 -5.56
CA GLN A 72 -21.46 -32.56 -5.50
C GLN A 72 -20.08 -33.21 -5.74
N ALA A 73 -19.88 -34.39 -5.20
CA ALA A 73 -18.63 -35.14 -5.39
C ALA A 73 -18.31 -35.33 -6.89
N GLY A 74 -17.09 -34.99 -7.31
CA GLY A 74 -16.61 -35.10 -8.70
C GLY A 74 -16.46 -33.77 -9.46
N CYS A 75 -16.91 -32.65 -8.90
CA CYS A 75 -16.81 -31.31 -9.55
C CYS A 75 -15.46 -30.60 -9.36
N SER A 76 -14.40 -31.29 -8.94
CA SER A 76 -13.11 -30.71 -8.56
C SER A 76 -12.24 -30.19 -9.73
N ARG A 77 -12.69 -30.30 -11.01
CA ARG A 77 -11.90 -29.90 -12.18
C ARG A 77 -12.05 -28.44 -12.59
N VAL A 78 -12.82 -27.64 -11.84
CA VAL A 78 -12.93 -26.19 -12.06
C VAL A 78 -11.58 -25.53 -11.76
N SER A 79 -11.13 -24.66 -12.65
CA SER A 79 -9.87 -23.92 -12.48
C SER A 79 -10.11 -22.65 -11.65
N PHE A 80 -9.47 -22.55 -10.48
CA PHE A 80 -9.41 -21.34 -9.66
C PHE A 80 -7.99 -20.82 -9.61
N GLY A 81 -7.79 -19.53 -9.82
CA GLY A 81 -6.46 -18.95 -9.79
C GLY A 81 -6.45 -17.43 -9.79
N THR A 82 -5.23 -16.87 -9.79
CA THR A 82 -4.99 -15.45 -10.06
C THR A 82 -4.58 -15.27 -11.51
N PHE A 83 -4.67 -14.04 -12.04
CA PHE A 83 -4.19 -13.72 -13.39
C PHE A 83 -2.78 -14.27 -13.63
N HIS A 84 -1.84 -13.96 -12.75
CA HIS A 84 -0.44 -14.43 -12.87
C HIS A 84 -0.33 -15.95 -12.85
N SER A 85 -1.09 -16.65 -12.00
CA SER A 85 -1.01 -18.12 -11.93
C SER A 85 -1.53 -18.79 -13.20
N VAL A 86 -2.59 -18.25 -13.79
CA VAL A 86 -3.17 -18.75 -15.05
C VAL A 86 -2.23 -18.45 -16.22
N PHE A 87 -1.72 -17.23 -16.32
CA PHE A 87 -0.85 -16.84 -17.42
C PHE A 87 0.51 -17.51 -17.32
N PHE A 88 1.05 -17.69 -16.12
CA PHE A 88 2.26 -18.49 -15.93
C PHE A 88 2.07 -19.96 -16.35
N LEU A 89 0.89 -20.55 -16.10
CA LEU A 89 0.58 -21.90 -16.59
C LEU A 89 0.62 -21.97 -18.12
N ILE A 90 0.10 -20.95 -18.79
CA ILE A 90 0.14 -20.85 -20.27
C ILE A 90 1.60 -20.79 -20.74
N LEU A 91 2.41 -19.91 -20.16
CA LEU A 91 3.83 -19.76 -20.52
C LEU A 91 4.66 -21.00 -20.18
N LYS A 92 4.35 -21.67 -19.07
CA LYS A 92 4.98 -22.95 -18.69
C LYS A 92 4.79 -24.02 -19.75
N LEU A 93 3.59 -24.11 -20.32
CA LEU A 93 3.28 -25.09 -21.36
C LEU A 93 3.86 -24.67 -22.72
N ALA A 94 3.84 -23.39 -23.07
CA ALA A 94 4.34 -22.90 -24.35
C ALA A 94 5.87 -22.84 -24.42
N TYR A 95 6.52 -22.32 -23.37
CA TYR A 95 7.95 -22.02 -23.34
C TYR A 95 8.76 -22.83 -22.33
N ARG A 96 8.12 -23.73 -21.56
CA ARG A 96 8.75 -24.60 -20.54
C ARG A 96 9.39 -23.81 -19.38
N TYR A 97 8.85 -22.65 -19.02
CA TYR A 97 9.28 -21.92 -17.84
C TYR A 97 8.97 -22.71 -16.54
N LYS A 98 9.84 -22.53 -15.55
CA LYS A 98 9.69 -23.13 -14.21
C LYS A 98 9.51 -22.03 -13.16
N ALA A 99 9.02 -22.38 -11.98
CA ALA A 99 8.89 -21.42 -10.88
C ALA A 99 10.26 -20.80 -10.45
N ALA A 100 11.36 -21.52 -10.68
CA ALA A 100 12.71 -21.01 -10.44
C ALA A 100 13.14 -19.91 -11.43
N ASP A 101 12.47 -19.80 -12.57
CA ASP A 101 12.74 -18.75 -13.58
C ASP A 101 12.03 -17.44 -13.24
N ILE A 102 11.25 -17.39 -12.16
CA ILE A 102 10.64 -16.15 -11.65
C ILE A 102 11.68 -15.42 -10.80
N VAL A 103 12.02 -14.19 -11.20
CA VAL A 103 12.98 -13.36 -10.47
C VAL A 103 12.47 -13.04 -9.06
N ARG A 104 13.32 -13.15 -8.06
CA ARG A 104 13.02 -12.79 -6.67
C ARG A 104 13.17 -11.29 -6.48
N GLU A 105 12.48 -10.74 -5.48
CA GLU A 105 12.54 -9.30 -5.21
C GLU A 105 13.95 -8.82 -4.89
N GLU A 106 14.73 -9.61 -4.13
CA GLU A 106 16.11 -9.27 -3.81
C GLU A 106 16.98 -9.21 -5.08
N GLN A 107 16.73 -10.10 -6.05
CA GLN A 107 17.44 -10.10 -7.34
C GLN A 107 17.03 -8.90 -8.20
N ARG A 108 15.75 -8.51 -8.20
CA ARG A 108 15.27 -7.30 -8.89
C ARG A 108 15.99 -6.06 -8.38
N ILE A 109 16.02 -5.91 -7.05
CA ILE A 109 16.73 -4.80 -6.38
C ILE A 109 18.23 -4.84 -6.73
N GLN A 110 18.85 -6.02 -6.67
CA GLN A 110 20.28 -6.18 -7.00
C GLN A 110 20.58 -5.78 -8.46
N TYR A 111 19.75 -6.19 -9.41
CA TYR A 111 19.93 -5.81 -10.82
C TYR A 111 19.80 -4.29 -11.01
N MET A 112 18.85 -3.65 -10.33
CA MET A 112 18.72 -2.19 -10.39
C MET A 112 19.92 -1.49 -9.77
N LYS A 113 20.47 -1.96 -8.65
CA LYS A 113 21.72 -1.45 -8.06
C LYS A 113 22.89 -1.53 -9.03
N GLU A 114 23.06 -2.67 -9.69
CA GLU A 114 24.10 -2.84 -10.73
C GLU A 114 23.92 -1.84 -11.89
N MET A 115 22.66 -1.50 -12.26
CA MET A 115 22.40 -0.51 -13.29
C MET A 115 22.72 0.92 -12.80
N LEU A 116 22.38 1.27 -11.54
CA LEU A 116 22.71 2.57 -10.96
C LEU A 116 24.23 2.83 -10.95
N VAL A 117 25.01 1.81 -10.53
CA VAL A 117 26.47 1.89 -10.56
C VAL A 117 26.99 2.11 -11.98
N LYS A 118 26.44 1.39 -12.98
CA LYS A 118 26.85 1.55 -14.39
C LYS A 118 26.51 2.93 -14.95
N CYS A 119 25.46 3.56 -14.44
CA CYS A 119 25.02 4.89 -14.85
C CYS A 119 25.71 6.02 -14.06
N ASP A 120 26.63 5.69 -13.17
CA ASP A 120 27.32 6.64 -12.27
C ASP A 120 26.33 7.54 -11.50
N LEU A 121 25.22 6.93 -11.05
CA LEU A 121 24.15 7.63 -10.35
C LEU A 121 24.26 7.41 -8.84
N GLU A 122 24.72 8.41 -8.11
CA GLU A 122 24.67 8.42 -6.65
C GLU A 122 23.28 8.90 -6.18
N VAL A 123 22.61 8.05 -5.37
CA VAL A 123 21.30 8.33 -4.77
C VAL A 123 21.41 8.13 -3.26
N GLU A 124 20.95 9.07 -2.45
CA GLU A 124 21.05 8.93 -0.98
C GLU A 124 20.09 7.89 -0.42
N ASP A 125 18.87 7.80 -0.94
CA ASP A 125 17.96 6.68 -0.66
C ASP A 125 17.84 5.78 -1.90
N GLU A 126 18.81 4.88 -2.02
CA GLU A 126 18.87 3.94 -3.13
C GLU A 126 17.65 3.00 -3.14
N GLY A 127 17.15 2.62 -1.95
CA GLY A 127 16.02 1.71 -1.80
C GLY A 127 14.70 2.31 -2.31
N GLU A 128 14.40 3.55 -1.91
CA GLU A 128 13.20 4.26 -2.34
C GLU A 128 13.25 4.55 -3.85
N PHE A 129 14.38 5.01 -4.35
CA PHE A 129 14.56 5.29 -5.77
C PHE A 129 14.35 4.03 -6.63
N ILE A 130 14.98 2.90 -6.26
CA ILE A 130 14.83 1.61 -6.95
C ILE A 130 13.36 1.17 -6.94
N SER A 131 12.70 1.25 -5.79
CA SER A 131 11.29 0.88 -5.66
C SER A 131 10.40 1.73 -6.57
N SER A 132 10.65 3.04 -6.63
CA SER A 132 9.92 3.97 -7.48
C SER A 132 10.10 3.67 -8.97
N VAL A 133 11.34 3.42 -9.41
CA VAL A 133 11.66 3.07 -10.81
C VAL A 133 11.05 1.72 -11.18
N LEU A 134 11.15 0.70 -10.33
CA LEU A 134 10.54 -0.61 -10.58
C LEU A 134 9.00 -0.53 -10.67
N SER A 135 8.38 0.30 -9.83
CA SER A 135 6.93 0.56 -9.91
C SER A 135 6.55 1.24 -11.23
N GLU A 136 7.38 2.16 -11.70
CA GLU A 136 7.18 2.85 -12.96
C GLU A 136 7.35 1.91 -14.18
N ILE A 137 8.33 0.99 -14.12
CA ILE A 137 8.50 -0.10 -15.11
C ILE A 137 7.24 -0.99 -15.16
N SER A 138 6.72 -1.39 -14.01
CA SER A 138 5.51 -2.21 -13.92
C SER A 138 4.30 -1.50 -14.54
N MET A 139 4.16 -0.19 -14.32
CA MET A 139 3.09 0.60 -14.91
C MET A 139 3.20 0.64 -16.46
N VAL A 140 4.40 0.88 -17.00
CA VAL A 140 4.65 0.91 -18.44
C VAL A 140 4.28 -0.43 -19.08
N LYS A 141 4.71 -1.55 -18.51
CA LYS A 141 4.39 -2.90 -18.97
C LYS A 141 2.88 -3.19 -18.88
N GLY A 142 2.27 -2.90 -17.74
CA GLY A 142 0.84 -3.15 -17.49
C GLY A 142 -0.11 -2.38 -18.39
N GLU A 143 0.32 -1.20 -18.88
CA GLU A 143 -0.42 -0.34 -19.77
C GLU A 143 -0.11 -0.54 -21.26
N LEU A 144 0.84 -1.41 -21.60
CA LEU A 144 1.37 -1.57 -22.97
C LEU A 144 1.83 -0.23 -23.56
N MET A 145 2.48 0.61 -22.73
CA MET A 145 2.98 1.90 -23.20
C MET A 145 4.23 1.75 -24.06
N ASP A 146 4.29 2.57 -25.09
CA ASP A 146 5.50 2.69 -25.89
C ASP A 146 6.56 3.50 -25.12
N MET A 147 7.72 2.88 -24.88
CA MET A 147 8.83 3.50 -24.18
C MET A 147 9.38 4.76 -24.84
N ASP A 148 9.25 4.87 -26.16
CA ASP A 148 9.77 6.03 -26.87
C ASP A 148 8.90 7.28 -26.68
N HIS A 149 7.65 7.10 -26.23
CA HIS A 149 6.68 8.15 -25.94
C HIS A 149 6.33 8.27 -24.45
N TYR A 150 7.09 7.61 -23.58
CA TYR A 150 6.84 7.63 -22.14
C TYR A 150 7.65 8.75 -21.45
N TYR A 151 6.97 9.53 -20.61
CA TYR A 151 7.57 10.59 -19.77
C TYR A 151 7.80 10.08 -18.37
N ALA A 152 9.07 9.90 -18.00
CA ALA A 152 9.46 9.39 -16.68
C ALA A 152 9.17 10.39 -15.55
N LYS A 153 8.77 9.86 -14.39
CA LYS A 153 8.38 10.67 -13.23
C LYS A 153 9.48 10.77 -12.17
N ASN A 154 10.30 9.73 -12.05
CA ASN A 154 11.26 9.59 -10.94
C ASN A 154 12.70 9.96 -11.30
N CYS A 155 13.01 10.09 -12.60
CA CYS A 155 14.31 10.52 -13.11
C CYS A 155 14.16 11.14 -14.50
N SER A 156 15.27 11.50 -15.17
CA SER A 156 15.20 11.94 -16.56
C SER A 156 14.76 10.81 -17.50
N GLU A 157 14.12 11.14 -18.61
CA GLU A 157 13.61 10.17 -19.58
C GLU A 157 14.71 9.26 -20.11
N ASP A 158 15.87 9.80 -20.45
CA ASP A 158 17.00 9.02 -20.96
C ASP A 158 17.51 8.05 -19.90
N MET A 159 17.60 8.49 -18.65
CA MET A 159 17.99 7.64 -17.50
C MET A 159 16.98 6.51 -17.31
N PHE A 160 15.68 6.82 -17.33
CA PHE A 160 14.65 5.80 -17.18
C PHE A 160 14.71 4.76 -18.29
N ARG A 161 14.86 5.21 -19.56
CA ARG A 161 15.01 4.30 -20.71
C ARG A 161 16.25 3.41 -20.59
N GLN A 162 17.36 3.98 -20.08
CA GLN A 162 18.59 3.22 -19.86
C GLN A 162 18.41 2.17 -18.76
N LEU A 163 17.81 2.54 -17.62
CA LEU A 163 17.50 1.62 -16.51
C LEU A 163 16.53 0.52 -16.95
N TYR A 164 15.44 0.89 -17.65
CA TYR A 164 14.47 -0.05 -18.18
C TYR A 164 15.12 -1.08 -19.12
N ARG A 165 15.82 -0.60 -20.15
CA ARG A 165 16.48 -1.48 -21.14
C ARG A 165 17.55 -2.36 -20.49
N GLY A 166 18.30 -1.81 -19.55
CA GLY A 166 19.32 -2.56 -18.80
C GLY A 166 18.71 -3.67 -17.94
N TYR A 167 17.61 -3.38 -17.26
CA TYR A 167 16.85 -4.34 -16.45
C TYR A 167 16.29 -5.47 -17.32
N GLU A 168 15.61 -5.14 -18.42
CA GLU A 168 15.08 -6.11 -19.39
C GLU A 168 16.17 -7.01 -19.98
N ALA A 169 17.29 -6.40 -20.38
CA ALA A 169 18.41 -7.16 -20.93
C ALA A 169 18.96 -8.15 -19.89
N ARG A 170 19.01 -7.77 -18.60
CA ARG A 170 19.49 -8.62 -17.53
C ARG A 170 18.55 -9.79 -17.26
N LEU A 171 17.23 -9.56 -17.25
CA LEU A 171 16.24 -10.62 -17.13
C LEU A 171 16.36 -11.62 -18.29
N ARG A 172 16.41 -11.13 -19.53
CA ARG A 172 16.55 -11.99 -20.73
C ARG A 172 17.85 -12.80 -20.75
N GLN A 173 18.98 -12.19 -20.38
CA GLN A 173 20.29 -12.86 -20.31
C GLN A 173 20.28 -14.04 -19.35
N ASN A 174 19.57 -13.91 -18.22
CA ASN A 174 19.46 -14.95 -17.21
C ASN A 174 18.23 -15.86 -17.43
N ARG A 175 17.44 -15.65 -18.48
CA ARG A 175 16.17 -16.35 -18.76
C ARG A 175 15.20 -16.27 -17.58
N LEU A 176 15.15 -15.11 -16.94
CA LEU A 176 14.25 -14.83 -15.83
C LEU A 176 13.04 -14.02 -16.33
N LEU A 177 11.94 -14.12 -15.58
CA LEU A 177 10.70 -13.35 -15.78
C LEU A 177 10.36 -12.62 -14.49
N ASP A 178 9.95 -11.37 -14.58
CA ASP A 178 9.19 -10.74 -13.51
C ASP A 178 7.68 -11.01 -13.67
N PHE A 179 6.89 -10.52 -12.73
CA PHE A 179 5.43 -10.71 -12.79
C PHE A 179 4.78 -9.99 -13.96
N ASP A 180 5.31 -8.84 -14.36
CA ASP A 180 4.78 -8.06 -15.48
C ASP A 180 5.13 -8.73 -16.82
N ASP A 181 6.31 -9.33 -16.94
CA ASP A 181 6.70 -10.12 -18.12
C ASP A 181 5.73 -11.27 -18.39
N MET A 182 5.19 -11.89 -17.33
CA MET A 182 4.21 -12.97 -17.53
C MET A 182 2.98 -12.49 -18.27
N LEU A 183 2.54 -11.25 -18.01
CA LEU A 183 1.41 -10.66 -18.70
C LEU A 183 1.77 -10.28 -20.14
N VAL A 184 2.89 -9.58 -20.33
CA VAL A 184 3.35 -9.12 -21.65
C VAL A 184 3.59 -10.31 -22.58
N MET A 185 4.34 -11.31 -22.15
CA MET A 185 4.64 -12.49 -22.96
C MET A 185 3.41 -13.34 -23.27
N CYS A 186 2.44 -13.43 -22.34
CA CYS A 186 1.18 -14.13 -22.61
C CYS A 186 0.35 -13.39 -23.66
N TYR A 187 0.30 -12.05 -23.59
CA TYR A 187 -0.37 -11.21 -24.57
C TYR A 187 0.25 -11.36 -25.97
N GLU A 188 1.58 -11.28 -26.07
CA GLU A 188 2.32 -11.45 -27.32
C GLU A 188 2.13 -12.87 -27.88
N LEU A 189 2.23 -13.90 -27.03
CA LEU A 189 2.00 -15.29 -27.42
C LEU A 189 0.62 -15.45 -28.09
N PHE A 190 -0.42 -14.90 -27.52
CA PHE A 190 -1.77 -15.01 -28.06
C PHE A 190 -2.00 -14.17 -29.33
N LYS A 191 -1.23 -13.11 -29.51
CA LYS A 191 -1.23 -12.35 -30.77
C LYS A 191 -0.58 -13.12 -31.92
N GLU A 192 0.53 -13.78 -31.64
CA GLU A 192 1.34 -14.46 -32.66
C GLU A 192 0.89 -15.90 -32.91
N ARG A 193 0.52 -16.65 -31.87
CA ARG A 193 0.20 -18.08 -31.94
C ARG A 193 -1.30 -18.33 -31.77
N LYS A 194 -2.04 -18.16 -32.84
CA LYS A 194 -3.51 -18.35 -32.86
C LYS A 194 -3.92 -19.80 -32.55
N ASP A 195 -3.08 -20.76 -32.89
CA ASP A 195 -3.25 -22.18 -32.53
C ASP A 195 -3.25 -22.40 -31.01
N ILE A 196 -2.32 -21.78 -30.31
CA ILE A 196 -2.25 -21.84 -28.85
C ILE A 196 -3.44 -21.13 -28.22
N LEU A 197 -3.78 -19.93 -28.73
CA LEU A 197 -4.95 -19.20 -28.26
C LEU A 197 -6.23 -20.04 -28.40
N SER A 198 -6.45 -20.63 -29.57
CA SER A 198 -7.63 -21.47 -29.82
C SER A 198 -7.72 -22.66 -28.86
N ALA A 199 -6.61 -23.32 -28.56
CA ALA A 199 -6.59 -24.42 -27.59
C ALA A 199 -7.01 -23.98 -26.18
N TRP A 200 -6.64 -22.75 -25.76
CA TRP A 200 -7.05 -22.20 -24.48
C TRP A 200 -8.49 -21.69 -24.49
N GLN A 201 -9.00 -21.16 -25.60
CA GLN A 201 -10.41 -20.81 -25.80
C GLN A 201 -11.31 -22.04 -25.71
N ASP A 202 -10.90 -23.16 -26.30
CA ASP A 202 -11.62 -24.43 -26.20
C ASP A 202 -11.61 -24.98 -24.77
N LYS A 203 -10.51 -24.79 -24.05
CA LYS A 203 -10.38 -25.21 -22.66
C LYS A 203 -11.23 -24.36 -21.73
N TYR A 204 -11.22 -23.05 -21.84
CA TYR A 204 -11.91 -22.14 -20.92
C TYR A 204 -13.07 -21.43 -21.62
N ARG A 205 -14.21 -22.12 -21.68
CA ARG A 205 -15.42 -21.61 -22.34
C ARG A 205 -16.22 -20.66 -21.47
N TYR A 206 -16.02 -20.71 -20.14
CA TYR A 206 -16.68 -19.85 -19.17
C TYR A 206 -15.62 -19.22 -18.27
N ILE A 207 -15.52 -17.91 -18.33
CA ILE A 207 -14.53 -17.14 -17.56
C ILE A 207 -15.27 -16.26 -16.56
N LEU A 208 -14.99 -16.44 -15.26
CA LEU A 208 -15.55 -15.66 -14.18
C LEU A 208 -14.42 -14.86 -13.54
N ILE A 209 -14.60 -13.55 -13.35
CA ILE A 209 -13.58 -12.67 -12.77
C ILE A 209 -14.18 -11.95 -11.58
N ASP A 210 -13.55 -12.10 -10.41
CA ASP A 210 -13.85 -11.35 -9.20
C ASP A 210 -12.94 -10.11 -9.09
N GLU A 211 -13.41 -9.09 -8.38
CA GLU A 211 -12.72 -7.81 -8.19
C GLU A 211 -12.26 -7.16 -9.52
N PHE A 212 -13.14 -7.19 -10.53
CA PHE A 212 -12.82 -6.75 -11.89
C PHE A 212 -12.38 -5.28 -11.96
N GLN A 213 -12.76 -4.43 -11.03
CA GLN A 213 -12.34 -3.02 -10.96
C GLN A 213 -10.83 -2.84 -10.69
N ASP A 214 -10.13 -3.90 -10.27
CA ASP A 214 -8.70 -3.83 -9.93
C ASP A 214 -7.78 -4.34 -11.04
N ILE A 215 -8.32 -4.72 -12.21
CA ILE A 215 -7.51 -5.20 -13.34
C ILE A 215 -6.84 -4.04 -14.08
N ASN A 216 -5.70 -4.35 -14.70
CA ASN A 216 -5.01 -3.44 -15.60
C ASN A 216 -5.35 -3.74 -17.07
N ARG A 217 -4.88 -2.87 -17.98
CA ARG A 217 -5.20 -2.95 -19.41
C ARG A 217 -4.77 -4.27 -20.05
N ILE A 218 -3.54 -4.72 -19.79
CA ILE A 218 -3.02 -5.94 -20.41
C ILE A 218 -3.79 -7.18 -19.97
N GLN A 219 -4.18 -7.25 -18.69
CA GLN A 219 -5.01 -8.34 -18.16
C GLN A 219 -6.35 -8.39 -18.89
N TYR A 220 -6.98 -7.23 -19.08
CA TYR A 220 -8.25 -7.15 -19.81
C TYR A 220 -8.12 -7.57 -21.27
N GLU A 221 -7.07 -7.11 -21.98
CA GLU A 221 -6.84 -7.49 -23.36
C GLU A 221 -6.64 -9.01 -23.52
N ILE A 222 -5.89 -9.65 -22.61
CA ILE A 222 -5.73 -11.12 -22.64
C ILE A 222 -7.07 -11.83 -22.39
N VAL A 223 -7.86 -11.33 -21.42
CA VAL A 223 -9.18 -11.91 -21.11
C VAL A 223 -10.13 -11.79 -22.32
N LYS A 224 -10.15 -10.64 -23.02
CA LYS A 224 -10.95 -10.46 -24.23
C LYS A 224 -10.57 -11.49 -25.30
N MET A 225 -9.28 -11.72 -25.51
CA MET A 225 -8.82 -12.75 -26.46
C MET A 225 -9.28 -14.16 -26.03
N LEU A 226 -9.14 -14.50 -24.74
CA LEU A 226 -9.54 -15.82 -24.24
C LEU A 226 -11.04 -16.05 -24.28
N ALA A 227 -11.86 -15.03 -24.07
CA ALA A 227 -13.32 -15.17 -24.03
C ALA A 227 -13.96 -15.44 -25.39
N LEU A 228 -13.28 -15.12 -26.49
CA LEU A 228 -13.75 -15.39 -27.85
C LEU A 228 -13.78 -16.92 -28.16
N PRO A 229 -14.65 -17.37 -29.08
CA PRO A 229 -15.72 -16.60 -29.71
C PRO A 229 -17.00 -16.51 -28.87
N GLY A 230 -17.12 -17.31 -27.80
CA GLY A 230 -18.35 -17.47 -27.05
C GLY A 230 -18.72 -16.30 -26.14
N ASN A 231 -17.73 -15.47 -25.77
CA ASN A 231 -17.88 -14.33 -24.86
C ASN A 231 -18.62 -14.63 -23.56
N ASN A 232 -18.49 -15.86 -23.03
CA ASN A 232 -19.09 -16.22 -21.74
C ASN A 232 -18.25 -15.63 -20.59
N LEU A 233 -18.18 -14.33 -20.55
CA LEU A 233 -17.41 -13.54 -19.60
C LEU A 233 -18.34 -12.99 -18.53
N PHE A 234 -18.16 -13.48 -17.31
CA PHE A 234 -18.91 -13.05 -16.13
C PHE A 234 -17.99 -12.25 -15.20
N ILE A 235 -18.17 -10.94 -15.17
CA ILE A 235 -17.35 -10.07 -14.34
C ILE A 235 -18.14 -9.59 -13.12
N VAL A 236 -17.50 -9.61 -11.96
CA VAL A 236 -18.05 -9.11 -10.71
C VAL A 236 -17.10 -8.09 -10.13
N GLY A 237 -17.63 -6.95 -9.72
CA GLY A 237 -16.81 -5.90 -9.15
C GLY A 237 -17.61 -4.77 -8.54
N ASP A 238 -16.89 -3.87 -7.91
CA ASP A 238 -17.39 -2.62 -7.34
C ASP A 238 -16.43 -1.49 -7.70
N ASP A 239 -16.80 -0.66 -8.65
CA ASP A 239 -16.00 0.50 -9.07
C ASP A 239 -15.73 1.48 -7.92
N ASP A 240 -16.62 1.54 -6.90
CA ASP A 240 -16.43 2.31 -5.68
C ASP A 240 -15.37 1.70 -4.73
N GLN A 241 -14.89 0.48 -4.99
CA GLN A 241 -13.82 -0.17 -4.25
C GLN A 241 -12.51 -0.29 -5.05
N SER A 242 -12.37 0.41 -6.18
CA SER A 242 -11.12 0.47 -6.93
C SER A 242 -10.12 1.40 -6.24
N ILE A 243 -9.09 0.81 -5.61
CA ILE A 243 -8.08 1.52 -4.81
C ILE A 243 -6.64 1.10 -5.15
N TYR A 244 -6.42 0.46 -6.29
CA TYR A 244 -5.11 -0.03 -6.73
C TYR A 244 -4.61 0.65 -8.02
N ARG A 245 -5.01 1.89 -8.27
CA ARG A 245 -4.55 2.67 -9.43
C ARG A 245 -3.03 2.80 -9.47
N PHE A 246 -2.39 2.93 -8.30
CA PHE A 246 -0.94 2.95 -8.16
C PHE A 246 -0.25 1.64 -8.61
N ARG A 247 -1.03 0.54 -8.77
CA ARG A 247 -0.61 -0.74 -9.35
C ARG A 247 -1.11 -0.94 -10.78
N GLY A 248 -1.60 0.11 -11.41
CA GLY A 248 -2.13 0.06 -12.78
C GLY A 248 -3.58 -0.37 -12.90
N ALA A 249 -4.34 -0.49 -11.79
CA ALA A 249 -5.78 -0.76 -11.87
C ALA A 249 -6.54 0.37 -12.58
N LYS A 250 -7.51 0.00 -13.42
CA LYS A 250 -8.31 0.92 -14.22
C LYS A 250 -9.80 0.66 -14.07
N PRO A 251 -10.48 1.35 -13.15
CA PRO A 251 -11.93 1.23 -13.03
C PRO A 251 -12.67 1.60 -14.33
N GLU A 252 -12.05 2.42 -15.20
CA GLU A 252 -12.59 2.78 -16.50
C GLU A 252 -12.83 1.56 -17.42
N LEU A 253 -12.09 0.46 -17.24
CA LEU A 253 -12.32 -0.79 -17.98
C LEU A 253 -13.67 -1.40 -17.60
N MET A 254 -14.03 -1.35 -16.32
CA MET A 254 -15.33 -1.82 -15.85
C MET A 254 -16.45 -0.89 -16.29
N LEU A 255 -16.24 0.43 -16.22
CA LEU A 255 -17.18 1.44 -16.69
C LEU A 255 -17.44 1.34 -18.19
N GLY A 256 -16.42 0.94 -18.98
CA GLY A 256 -16.49 0.76 -20.42
C GLY A 256 -16.96 -0.63 -20.88
N PHE A 257 -17.28 -1.55 -19.97
CA PHE A 257 -17.58 -2.95 -20.32
C PHE A 257 -18.77 -3.09 -21.29
N GLU A 258 -19.84 -2.33 -21.09
CA GLU A 258 -21.02 -2.36 -21.97
C GLU A 258 -20.72 -1.80 -23.38
N ARG A 259 -19.70 -0.96 -23.53
CA ARG A 259 -19.22 -0.50 -24.84
C ARG A 259 -18.46 -1.61 -25.57
N ASP A 260 -17.64 -2.38 -24.85
CA ASP A 260 -16.85 -3.48 -25.44
C ASP A 260 -17.74 -4.71 -25.68
N TYR A 261 -18.81 -4.88 -24.92
CA TYR A 261 -19.80 -5.96 -25.02
C TYR A 261 -21.23 -5.38 -25.00
N PRO A 262 -21.74 -4.91 -26.16
CA PRO A 262 -23.07 -4.28 -26.21
C PRO A 262 -24.24 -5.18 -25.79
N ASP A 263 -24.10 -6.48 -25.92
CA ASP A 263 -25.09 -7.48 -25.51
C ASP A 263 -24.95 -7.92 -24.05
N ALA A 264 -24.05 -7.29 -23.30
CA ALA A 264 -23.82 -7.63 -21.90
C ALA A 264 -25.05 -7.38 -21.04
N LYS A 265 -25.41 -8.37 -20.23
CA LYS A 265 -26.41 -8.17 -19.18
C LYS A 265 -25.76 -7.51 -17.99
N LYS A 266 -26.42 -6.48 -17.43
CA LYS A 266 -25.98 -5.79 -16.24
C LYS A 266 -26.95 -6.04 -15.09
N ILE A 267 -26.41 -6.35 -13.91
CA ILE A 267 -27.21 -6.52 -12.69
C ILE A 267 -26.51 -5.85 -11.51
N LEU A 268 -27.29 -5.26 -10.62
CA LEU A 268 -26.81 -4.64 -9.39
C LEU A 268 -27.16 -5.54 -8.18
N LEU A 269 -26.16 -5.92 -7.40
CA LEU A 269 -26.33 -6.50 -6.06
C LEU A 269 -26.36 -5.34 -5.05
N ASP A 270 -27.54 -4.80 -4.81
CA ASP A 270 -27.76 -3.57 -4.04
C ASP A 270 -27.78 -3.77 -2.53
N THR A 271 -27.82 -4.99 -2.05
CA THR A 271 -28.06 -5.28 -0.64
C THR A 271 -26.77 -5.63 0.10
N ASN A 272 -26.42 -4.79 1.10
CA ASN A 272 -25.29 -5.01 2.00
C ASN A 272 -25.72 -5.85 3.21
N TYR A 273 -25.15 -7.05 3.37
CA TYR A 273 -25.41 -7.97 4.48
C TYR A 273 -24.39 -7.84 5.62
N ARG A 274 -23.35 -7.00 5.46
CA ARG A 274 -22.23 -6.86 6.40
C ARG A 274 -22.49 -5.77 7.42
N CYS A 275 -22.71 -4.54 6.96
CA CYS A 275 -22.72 -3.33 7.77
C CYS A 275 -24.10 -3.03 8.33
N SER A 276 -24.17 -2.35 9.49
CA SER A 276 -25.37 -1.72 9.99
C SER A 276 -25.87 -0.60 9.06
N ARG A 277 -27.12 -0.23 9.17
CA ARG A 277 -27.75 0.77 8.32
C ARG A 277 -27.03 2.13 8.38
N GLN A 278 -26.67 2.59 9.57
CA GLN A 278 -25.99 3.89 9.74
C GLN A 278 -24.63 3.92 9.03
N ILE A 279 -23.89 2.83 9.05
CA ILE A 279 -22.59 2.74 8.34
C ILE A 279 -22.82 2.78 6.82
N VAL A 280 -23.81 2.04 6.31
CA VAL A 280 -24.14 2.04 4.87
C VAL A 280 -24.55 3.43 4.39
N GLU A 281 -25.40 4.12 5.15
CA GLU A 281 -25.87 5.46 4.83
C GLU A 281 -24.73 6.50 4.85
N ALA A 282 -23.89 6.49 5.90
CA ALA A 282 -22.74 7.39 5.99
C ALA A 282 -21.71 7.14 4.87
N ALA A 283 -21.38 5.88 4.59
CA ALA A 283 -20.48 5.52 3.50
C ALA A 283 -21.07 5.90 2.13
N GLY A 284 -22.39 5.74 1.97
CA GLY A 284 -23.12 6.15 0.78
C GLY A 284 -23.04 7.66 0.52
N ARG A 285 -23.16 8.49 1.57
CA ARG A 285 -22.98 9.95 1.46
C ARG A 285 -21.57 10.27 0.94
N VAL A 286 -20.53 9.72 1.54
CA VAL A 286 -19.14 9.94 1.11
C VAL A 286 -18.95 9.60 -0.36
N ILE A 287 -19.28 8.37 -0.76
CA ILE A 287 -18.98 7.92 -2.12
C ILE A 287 -19.83 8.60 -3.21
N SER A 288 -20.97 9.17 -2.85
CA SER A 288 -21.84 9.89 -3.78
C SER A 288 -21.19 11.15 -4.38
N HIS A 289 -20.15 11.69 -3.75
CA HIS A 289 -19.40 12.85 -4.24
C HIS A 289 -18.44 12.50 -5.40
N ASN A 290 -18.16 11.22 -5.65
CA ASN A 290 -17.40 10.80 -6.83
C ASN A 290 -18.27 10.86 -8.08
N ARG A 291 -17.70 11.38 -9.18
CA ARG A 291 -18.38 11.53 -10.47
C ARG A 291 -18.15 10.34 -11.39
N THR A 292 -16.94 9.79 -11.36
CA THR A 292 -16.53 8.68 -12.24
C THR A 292 -16.89 7.34 -11.58
N ARG A 293 -18.20 6.99 -11.63
CA ARG A 293 -18.75 5.77 -11.04
C ARG A 293 -20.08 5.35 -11.65
N PHE A 294 -20.45 4.08 -11.46
CA PHE A 294 -21.84 3.66 -11.71
C PHE A 294 -22.77 4.24 -10.62
N PRO A 295 -23.89 4.86 -10.99
CA PRO A 295 -24.93 5.24 -10.01
C PRO A 295 -25.47 3.98 -9.32
N LYS A 296 -25.33 3.92 -7.99
CA LYS A 296 -25.76 2.79 -7.17
C LYS A 296 -26.35 3.29 -5.85
N GLU A 297 -27.45 2.70 -5.44
CA GLU A 297 -28.01 2.86 -4.11
C GLU A 297 -27.88 1.54 -3.36
N ILE A 298 -27.07 1.51 -2.32
CA ILE A 298 -26.83 0.31 -1.52
C ILE A 298 -27.72 0.33 -0.28
N LYS A 299 -28.46 -0.77 -0.07
CA LYS A 299 -29.40 -0.94 1.03
C LYS A 299 -28.82 -1.88 2.08
N ALA A 300 -28.95 -1.54 3.36
CA ALA A 300 -28.55 -2.42 4.43
C ALA A 300 -29.61 -3.52 4.66
N ALA A 301 -29.18 -4.79 4.68
CA ALA A 301 -30.02 -5.89 5.14
C ALA A 301 -30.11 -5.94 6.67
N ARG A 302 -29.11 -5.41 7.37
CA ARG A 302 -29.09 -5.30 8.83
C ARG A 302 -29.92 -4.09 9.24
N GLY A 303 -30.58 -4.18 10.39
CA GLY A 303 -31.32 -3.07 10.99
C GLY A 303 -30.41 -1.92 11.43
N ASN A 304 -31.01 -0.99 12.18
CA ASN A 304 -30.29 0.10 12.81
C ASN A 304 -29.20 -0.47 13.73
N GLY A 305 -27.99 0.06 13.60
CA GLY A 305 -26.85 -0.21 14.45
C GLY A 305 -26.55 0.95 15.38
N HIS A 306 -25.27 1.09 15.73
CA HIS A 306 -24.77 2.25 16.46
C HIS A 306 -24.54 3.42 15.48
N PRO A 307 -24.72 4.67 15.94
CA PRO A 307 -24.32 5.82 15.16
C PRO A 307 -22.85 5.75 14.76
N VAL A 308 -22.52 6.28 13.60
CA VAL A 308 -21.13 6.54 13.22
C VAL A 308 -20.61 7.67 14.11
N ILE A 309 -19.48 7.45 14.76
CA ILE A 309 -18.90 8.43 15.68
C ILE A 309 -17.81 9.19 14.93
N ILE A 310 -18.01 10.49 14.73
CA ILE A 310 -16.98 11.40 14.21
C ILE A 310 -16.56 12.27 15.39
N LYS A 311 -15.26 12.20 15.77
CA LYS A 311 -14.79 12.86 16.99
C LYS A 311 -13.49 13.61 16.77
N ALA A 312 -13.49 14.87 17.22
CA ALA A 312 -12.30 15.71 17.27
C ALA A 312 -11.54 15.50 18.57
N TRP A 313 -10.25 15.24 18.47
CA TRP A 313 -9.32 15.24 19.57
C TRP A 313 -8.44 16.49 19.51
N GLN A 314 -7.83 16.88 20.63
CA GLN A 314 -6.98 18.08 20.61
C GLN A 314 -5.65 17.79 19.90
N GLU A 315 -4.99 16.69 20.27
CA GLU A 315 -3.68 16.29 19.76
C GLU A 315 -3.65 14.77 19.45
N PRO A 316 -2.66 14.25 18.70
CA PRO A 316 -2.51 12.82 18.39
C PRO A 316 -2.39 11.93 19.63
N MET A 317 -1.81 12.45 20.73
CA MET A 317 -1.73 11.71 21.99
C MET A 317 -3.13 11.48 22.59
N ASP A 318 -4.00 12.49 22.57
CA ASP A 318 -5.37 12.39 23.07
C ASP A 318 -6.20 11.40 22.25
N GLU A 319 -6.06 11.44 20.91
CA GLU A 319 -6.68 10.48 20.00
C GLU A 319 -6.25 9.06 20.34
N THR A 320 -4.95 8.84 20.49
CA THR A 320 -4.37 7.54 20.81
C THR A 320 -4.86 7.00 22.15
N LEU A 321 -4.84 7.81 23.21
CA LEU A 321 -5.31 7.41 24.54
C LEU A 321 -6.83 7.14 24.54
N GLY A 322 -7.58 7.91 23.77
CA GLY A 322 -9.00 7.69 23.57
C GLY A 322 -9.28 6.31 22.95
N ILE A 323 -8.56 5.95 21.89
CA ILE A 323 -8.68 4.64 21.22
C ILE A 323 -8.31 3.50 22.16
N VAL A 324 -7.18 3.62 22.88
CA VAL A 324 -6.74 2.61 23.85
C VAL A 324 -7.80 2.38 24.92
N THR A 325 -8.41 3.46 25.43
CA THR A 325 -9.47 3.39 26.43
C THR A 325 -10.70 2.68 25.89
N GLU A 326 -11.18 3.08 24.70
CA GLU A 326 -12.37 2.51 24.07
C GLU A 326 -12.17 1.03 23.68
N ILE A 327 -10.96 0.64 23.22
CA ILE A 327 -10.63 -0.77 22.95
C ILE A 327 -10.77 -1.60 24.24
N ARG A 328 -10.29 -1.10 25.39
CA ARG A 328 -10.44 -1.78 26.68
C ARG A 328 -11.90 -1.87 27.11
N ASP A 329 -12.66 -0.79 26.91
CA ASP A 329 -14.07 -0.76 27.23
C ASP A 329 -14.85 -1.78 26.42
N TYR A 330 -14.61 -1.86 25.10
CA TYR A 330 -15.24 -2.87 24.25
C TYR A 330 -14.80 -4.29 24.61
N ALA A 331 -13.54 -4.49 24.97
CA ALA A 331 -13.07 -5.79 25.45
C ALA A 331 -13.78 -6.19 26.75
N SER A 332 -13.99 -5.24 27.68
CA SER A 332 -14.74 -5.47 28.91
C SER A 332 -16.21 -5.82 28.68
N MET A 333 -16.79 -5.32 27.57
CA MET A 333 -18.14 -5.65 27.10
C MET A 333 -18.20 -6.99 26.34
N GLY A 334 -17.09 -7.74 26.25
CA GLY A 334 -17.04 -9.07 25.61
C GLY A 334 -16.80 -9.04 24.09
N ILE A 335 -16.37 -7.91 23.52
CA ILE A 335 -15.93 -7.88 22.11
C ILE A 335 -14.46 -8.31 22.07
N SER A 336 -14.17 -9.35 21.28
CA SER A 336 -12.79 -9.85 21.14
C SER A 336 -11.89 -8.79 20.49
N TYR A 337 -10.64 -8.70 20.93
CA TYR A 337 -9.62 -7.88 20.27
C TYR A 337 -9.47 -8.21 18.78
N ASN A 338 -9.68 -9.47 18.39
CA ASN A 338 -9.64 -9.91 16.98
C ASN A 338 -10.77 -9.33 16.11
N ASP A 339 -11.84 -8.87 16.74
CA ASP A 339 -12.99 -8.23 16.09
C ASP A 339 -12.83 -6.70 15.97
N MET A 340 -11.69 -6.16 16.38
CA MET A 340 -11.39 -4.73 16.35
C MET A 340 -10.26 -4.44 15.37
N ALA A 341 -10.38 -3.34 14.63
CA ALA A 341 -9.32 -2.88 13.74
C ALA A 341 -9.13 -1.36 13.84
N VAL A 342 -7.89 -0.94 13.68
CA VAL A 342 -7.51 0.47 13.52
C VAL A 342 -6.91 0.64 12.14
N LEU A 343 -7.54 1.50 11.34
CA LEU A 343 -7.18 1.76 9.96
C LEU A 343 -6.56 3.14 9.83
N TYR A 344 -5.46 3.21 9.09
CA TYR A 344 -4.72 4.45 8.86
C TYR A 344 -4.35 4.59 7.38
N ARG A 345 -4.06 5.82 6.96
CA ARG A 345 -3.72 6.11 5.56
C ARG A 345 -2.29 5.71 5.21
N THR A 346 -1.34 5.98 6.10
CA THR A 346 0.08 5.72 5.89
C THR A 346 0.66 4.86 7.01
N ASN A 347 1.71 4.09 6.72
CA ASN A 347 2.38 3.24 7.71
C ASN A 347 3.09 4.02 8.84
N VAL A 348 3.06 5.31 8.74
CA VAL A 348 3.65 6.23 9.73
C VAL A 348 2.66 6.56 10.85
N GLY A 349 1.36 6.70 10.53
CA GLY A 349 0.31 7.11 11.45
C GLY A 349 0.22 6.31 12.76
N PRO A 350 0.34 4.96 12.75
CA PRO A 350 0.07 4.16 13.95
C PRO A 350 1.20 4.11 14.99
N ARG A 351 2.34 4.77 14.78
CA ARG A 351 3.52 4.63 15.67
C ARG A 351 3.24 4.96 17.12
N LEU A 352 2.55 6.06 17.37
CA LEU A 352 2.17 6.46 18.70
C LEU A 352 1.19 5.47 19.34
N LEU A 353 0.22 5.00 18.55
CA LEU A 353 -0.73 3.98 18.98
C LEU A 353 -0.03 2.65 19.30
N ILE A 354 0.92 2.20 18.48
CA ILE A 354 1.71 1.00 18.76
C ILE A 354 2.41 1.11 20.11
N SER A 355 3.09 2.23 20.36
CA SER A 355 3.78 2.47 21.63
C SER A 355 2.81 2.40 22.82
N LYS A 356 1.61 2.97 22.71
CA LYS A 356 0.62 2.94 23.77
C LYS A 356 -0.06 1.58 23.95
N LEU A 357 -0.34 0.85 22.89
CA LEU A 357 -0.84 -0.53 22.99
C LEU A 357 0.15 -1.43 23.73
N MET A 358 1.46 -1.25 23.49
CA MET A 358 2.53 -1.95 24.23
C MET A 358 2.53 -1.55 25.71
N GLU A 359 2.50 -0.26 26.01
CA GLU A 359 2.49 0.27 27.38
C GLU A 359 1.30 -0.25 28.21
N TYR A 360 0.12 -0.34 27.58
CA TYR A 360 -1.11 -0.83 28.21
C TYR A 360 -1.31 -2.34 28.11
N ASN A 361 -0.33 -3.09 27.58
CA ASN A 361 -0.40 -4.55 27.38
C ASN A 361 -1.63 -5.02 26.60
N ILE A 362 -2.06 -4.25 25.60
CA ILE A 362 -3.15 -4.65 24.70
C ILE A 362 -2.56 -5.47 23.55
N PRO A 363 -3.02 -6.71 23.33
CA PRO A 363 -2.52 -7.52 22.22
C PRO A 363 -2.95 -6.91 20.87
N PHE A 364 -2.00 -6.78 19.96
CA PHE A 364 -2.23 -6.29 18.61
C PHE A 364 -1.34 -7.02 17.62
N TYR A 365 -1.71 -6.99 16.35
CA TYR A 365 -0.85 -7.43 15.27
C TYR A 365 -0.88 -6.44 14.09
N MET A 366 0.25 -6.30 13.42
CA MET A 366 0.39 -5.45 12.26
C MET A 366 0.30 -6.29 10.98
N ARG A 367 -0.61 -5.90 10.09
CA ARG A 367 -0.73 -6.55 8.79
C ARG A 367 0.29 -6.03 7.79
N ASP A 368 0.57 -4.75 7.84
CA ASP A 368 1.57 -4.08 7.01
C ASP A 368 2.90 -3.97 7.74
N ALA A 369 4.00 -3.96 6.99
CA ALA A 369 5.29 -3.63 7.54
C ALA A 369 5.32 -2.12 7.83
N VAL A 370 5.45 -1.76 9.10
CA VAL A 370 5.67 -0.36 9.49
C VAL A 370 7.17 -0.08 9.38
N PRO A 371 7.59 0.87 8.54
CA PRO A 371 9.00 1.23 8.45
C PRO A 371 9.50 1.75 9.79
N ASN A 372 10.68 1.30 10.20
CA ASN A 372 11.28 1.80 11.42
C ASN A 372 11.75 3.25 11.20
N LEU A 373 11.14 4.20 11.94
CA LEU A 373 11.49 5.62 11.89
C LEU A 373 13.00 5.84 12.09
N TYR A 374 13.58 5.11 13.02
CA TYR A 374 14.98 5.29 13.44
C TYR A 374 15.99 4.70 12.44
N GLU A 375 15.53 3.92 11.47
CA GLU A 375 16.32 3.42 10.33
C GLU A 375 16.25 4.34 9.10
N HIS A 376 15.37 5.35 9.12
CA HIS A 376 15.32 6.33 8.05
C HIS A 376 16.59 7.20 8.04
N TRP A 377 17.16 7.51 6.87
CA TRP A 377 18.45 8.22 6.76
C TRP A 377 18.45 9.58 7.48
N ILE A 378 17.34 10.33 7.45
CA ILE A 378 17.19 11.61 8.17
C ILE A 378 17.31 11.38 9.69
N ALA A 379 16.60 10.39 10.22
CA ALA A 379 16.69 10.03 11.64
C ALA A 379 18.10 9.57 11.99
N GLY A 380 18.72 8.75 11.13
CA GLY A 380 20.10 8.31 11.25
C GLY A 380 21.09 9.49 11.38
N ASN A 381 20.93 10.53 10.56
CA ASN A 381 21.77 11.72 10.62
C ASN A 381 21.58 12.48 11.96
N VAL A 382 20.32 12.70 12.38
CA VAL A 382 20.03 13.38 13.65
C VAL A 382 20.56 12.59 14.85
N ILE A 383 20.36 11.26 14.86
CA ILE A 383 20.91 10.37 15.89
C ILE A 383 22.45 10.41 15.88
N SER A 384 23.07 10.49 14.72
CA SER A 384 24.53 10.59 14.57
C SER A 384 25.09 11.92 15.12
N TYR A 385 24.37 13.03 14.98
CA TYR A 385 24.71 14.29 15.66
C TYR A 385 24.73 14.13 17.20
N ILE A 386 23.70 13.50 17.74
CA ILE A 386 23.59 13.27 19.19
C ILE A 386 24.67 12.30 19.66
N ARG A 387 24.94 11.21 18.94
CA ARG A 387 26.03 10.27 19.26
C ARG A 387 27.39 10.96 19.24
N ALA A 388 27.65 11.79 18.24
CA ALA A 388 28.89 12.57 18.16
C ALA A 388 29.02 13.55 19.34
N ALA A 389 27.94 14.21 19.74
CA ALA A 389 27.90 15.06 20.93
C ALA A 389 28.18 14.30 22.22
N LEU A 390 27.78 13.01 22.30
CA LEU A 390 28.07 12.12 23.43
C LEU A 390 29.46 11.48 23.37
N GLY A 391 30.25 11.76 22.33
CA GLY A 391 31.64 11.33 22.19
C GLY A 391 31.90 10.18 21.22
N ASP A 392 30.88 9.69 20.49
CA ASP A 392 31.09 8.75 19.39
C ASP A 392 31.59 9.47 18.14
N LEU A 393 32.89 9.65 18.07
CA LEU A 393 33.59 10.25 16.93
C LEU A 393 34.12 9.19 15.95
N SER A 394 33.50 8.01 15.92
CA SER A 394 33.84 7.02 14.90
C SER A 394 33.68 7.62 13.48
N ARG A 395 34.59 7.25 12.59
CA ARG A 395 34.59 7.75 11.21
C ARG A 395 33.24 7.53 10.50
N SER A 396 32.63 6.38 10.73
CA SER A 396 31.32 6.04 10.17
C SER A 396 30.22 7.00 10.66
N ASN A 397 30.24 7.36 11.94
CA ASN A 397 29.28 8.27 12.53
C ASN A 397 29.49 9.72 12.06
N VAL A 398 30.75 10.18 12.04
CA VAL A 398 31.10 11.53 11.59
C VAL A 398 30.76 11.74 10.11
N LEU A 399 30.96 10.74 9.25
CA LEU A 399 30.60 10.81 7.83
C LEU A 399 29.09 11.04 7.61
N GLN A 400 28.24 10.66 8.55
CA GLN A 400 26.79 10.91 8.47
C GLN A 400 26.41 12.39 8.65
N ILE A 401 27.27 13.18 9.34
CA ILE A 401 26.92 14.55 9.76
C ILE A 401 27.84 15.62 9.16
N ILE A 402 29.06 15.28 8.80
CA ILE A 402 30.10 16.28 8.49
C ILE A 402 29.73 17.26 7.36
N ASN A 403 29.02 16.78 6.36
CA ASN A 403 28.53 17.57 5.21
C ASN A 403 26.99 17.63 5.14
N ARG A 404 26.31 17.51 6.25
CA ARG A 404 24.84 17.60 6.34
C ARG A 404 24.40 18.50 7.51
N PRO A 405 24.38 19.84 7.32
CA PRO A 405 24.51 20.66 6.09
C PRO A 405 25.91 20.66 5.46
N LYS A 406 25.97 21.15 4.22
CA LYS A 406 27.18 21.18 3.42
C LYS A 406 28.27 22.05 4.07
N ARG A 407 29.36 21.41 4.50
CA ARG A 407 30.55 22.07 5.06
C ARG A 407 31.78 21.93 4.16
N TYR A 408 31.68 21.16 3.07
CA TYR A 408 32.74 20.90 2.08
C TYR A 408 33.99 20.24 2.67
N VAL A 409 33.82 19.45 3.74
CA VAL A 409 34.93 18.70 4.33
C VAL A 409 35.18 17.45 3.46
N SER A 410 36.47 17.32 2.98
CA SER A 410 36.87 16.12 2.23
C SER A 410 36.88 14.88 3.11
N ARG A 411 36.58 13.73 2.52
CA ARG A 411 36.70 12.43 3.20
C ARG A 411 38.14 12.11 3.61
N ASP A 412 39.13 12.70 2.89
CA ASP A 412 40.56 12.54 3.17
C ASP A 412 40.99 13.25 4.44
N ALA A 413 40.25 14.30 4.87
CA ALA A 413 40.50 14.95 6.14
C ALA A 413 40.08 14.15 7.36
N LEU A 414 39.31 13.05 7.14
CA LEU A 414 38.79 12.18 8.20
C LEU A 414 39.63 10.90 8.24
N GLU A 415 40.85 11.00 8.79
CA GLU A 415 41.74 9.85 8.92
C GLU A 415 41.44 8.99 10.16
N GLY A 416 41.74 7.70 10.05
CA GLY A 416 41.61 6.75 11.17
C GLY A 416 40.18 6.26 11.43
N GLN A 417 40.04 5.37 12.42
CA GLN A 417 38.73 4.85 12.85
C GLN A 417 37.98 5.82 13.76
N GLN A 418 38.72 6.66 14.51
CA GLN A 418 38.21 7.75 15.35
C GLN A 418 38.68 9.07 14.77
N VAL A 419 37.77 10.02 14.57
CA VAL A 419 38.06 11.34 14.02
C VAL A 419 38.53 12.27 15.15
N SER A 420 39.67 12.93 14.92
CA SER A 420 40.16 14.03 15.76
C SER A 420 39.87 15.37 15.10
N TRP A 421 39.14 16.24 15.79
CA TRP A 421 38.88 17.59 15.26
C TRP A 421 40.18 18.41 15.08
N GLU A 422 41.20 18.18 15.90
CA GLU A 422 42.53 18.82 15.73
C GLU A 422 43.17 18.36 14.41
N SER A 423 43.11 17.09 14.07
CA SER A 423 43.62 16.58 12.79
C SER A 423 42.87 17.17 11.61
N VAL A 424 41.54 17.26 11.70
CA VAL A 424 40.72 17.87 10.65
C VAL A 424 41.05 19.36 10.48
N LYS A 425 41.20 20.10 11.57
CA LYS A 425 41.64 21.52 11.52
C LYS A 425 43.04 21.64 10.92
N SER A 426 43.98 20.79 11.30
CA SER A 426 45.33 20.78 10.75
C SER A 426 45.35 20.54 9.24
N PHE A 427 44.46 19.70 8.73
CA PHE A 427 44.31 19.47 7.29
C PHE A 427 43.88 20.72 6.51
N TYR A 428 43.16 21.63 7.17
CA TYR A 428 42.64 22.88 6.58
C TYR A 428 43.33 24.15 7.13
N GLN A 429 44.50 24.05 7.73
CA GLN A 429 45.17 25.18 8.38
C GLN A 429 45.32 26.41 7.52
N ASP A 430 45.40 26.26 6.19
CA ASP A 430 45.53 27.35 5.23
C ASP A 430 44.19 27.94 4.76
N LYS A 431 43.03 27.44 5.30
CA LYS A 431 41.68 27.84 4.87
C LYS A 431 40.81 28.25 6.05
N ASN A 432 40.93 29.53 6.46
CA ASN A 432 40.21 30.06 7.64
C ASN A 432 38.71 29.77 7.62
N TRP A 433 38.04 29.91 6.48
CA TRP A 433 36.62 29.66 6.36
C TRP A 433 36.23 28.17 6.62
N MET A 434 37.15 27.24 6.40
CA MET A 434 36.96 25.83 6.77
C MET A 434 37.13 25.62 8.27
N MET A 435 38.11 26.30 8.86
CA MET A 435 38.32 26.29 10.31
C MET A 435 37.07 26.77 11.04
N ASP A 436 36.51 27.93 10.62
CA ASP A 436 35.27 28.46 11.22
C ASP A 436 34.11 27.44 11.18
N ARG A 437 33.94 26.72 10.07
CA ARG A 437 32.90 25.72 9.94
C ARG A 437 33.10 24.49 10.82
N ILE A 438 34.34 24.07 11.00
CA ILE A 438 34.69 22.94 11.88
C ILE A 438 34.50 23.37 13.33
N GLU A 439 34.93 24.58 13.71
CA GLU A 439 34.73 25.14 15.06
C GLU A 439 33.25 25.32 15.39
N GLN A 440 32.45 25.77 14.42
CA GLN A 440 31.00 25.84 14.61
C GLN A 440 30.40 24.49 14.85
N LEU A 441 30.82 23.43 14.12
CA LEU A 441 30.33 22.07 14.36
C LEU A 441 30.71 21.55 15.76
N GLU A 442 31.95 21.80 16.20
CA GLU A 442 32.35 21.42 17.58
C GLU A 442 31.52 22.14 18.63
N TYR A 443 31.25 23.45 18.42
CA TYR A 443 30.37 24.22 19.30
C TYR A 443 28.97 23.62 19.32
N ASP A 444 28.40 23.30 18.17
CA ASP A 444 27.06 22.71 18.06
C ASP A 444 26.99 21.36 18.79
N LEU A 445 28.00 20.49 18.64
CA LEU A 445 28.10 19.22 19.35
C LEU A 445 28.19 19.41 20.86
N ALA A 446 28.95 20.42 21.31
CA ALA A 446 29.06 20.76 22.74
C ALA A 446 27.71 21.23 23.33
N MET A 447 26.94 22.02 22.57
CA MET A 447 25.60 22.46 22.97
C MET A 447 24.62 21.31 23.07
N LEU A 448 24.63 20.39 22.11
CA LEU A 448 23.75 19.23 22.07
C LEU A 448 23.92 18.30 23.27
N ARG A 449 25.14 18.21 23.83
CA ARG A 449 25.49 17.25 24.89
C ARG A 449 24.58 17.31 26.11
N ASN A 450 24.11 18.52 26.47
CA ASN A 450 23.35 18.77 27.69
C ASN A 450 21.86 19.06 27.42
N MET A 451 21.38 18.88 26.20
CA MET A 451 19.99 19.11 25.84
C MET A 451 19.11 17.87 26.09
N ALA A 452 17.84 18.10 26.39
CA ALA A 452 16.85 17.02 26.32
C ALA A 452 16.63 16.59 24.86
N PRO A 453 16.28 15.30 24.59
CA PRO A 453 16.21 14.76 23.24
C PRO A 453 15.39 15.61 22.26
N ALA A 454 14.19 16.03 22.61
CA ALA A 454 13.34 16.85 21.74
C ALA A 454 13.93 18.26 21.47
N ALA A 455 14.59 18.85 22.49
CA ALA A 455 15.27 20.12 22.31
C ALA A 455 16.50 19.99 21.40
N ALA A 456 17.22 18.88 21.49
CA ALA A 456 18.35 18.58 20.62
C ALA A 456 17.91 18.41 19.15
N VAL A 457 16.84 17.65 18.89
CA VAL A 457 16.28 17.53 17.55
C VAL A 457 15.91 18.90 17.00
N ASN A 458 15.25 19.75 17.80
CA ASN A 458 14.90 21.11 17.37
C ASN A 458 16.14 21.98 17.11
N TYR A 459 17.19 21.86 17.93
CA TYR A 459 18.46 22.58 17.77
C TYR A 459 19.15 22.17 16.45
N ILE A 460 19.22 20.87 16.16
CA ILE A 460 19.79 20.36 14.91
C ILE A 460 19.00 20.89 13.70
N ARG A 461 17.69 20.91 13.77
CA ARG A 461 16.82 21.42 12.71
C ARG A 461 17.06 22.90 12.41
N LYS A 462 17.16 23.73 13.46
CA LYS A 462 17.11 25.20 13.36
C LYS A 462 18.47 25.86 13.47
N ALA A 463 19.26 25.52 14.50
CA ALA A 463 20.56 26.18 14.76
C ALA A 463 21.68 25.57 13.90
N VAL A 464 21.68 24.24 13.73
CA VAL A 464 22.61 23.55 12.82
C VAL A 464 22.20 23.70 11.35
N GLU A 465 21.02 24.28 11.07
CA GLU A 465 20.46 24.50 9.72
C GLU A 465 20.15 23.21 8.94
N TYR A 466 19.83 22.11 9.64
CA TYR A 466 19.51 20.86 8.98
C TYR A 466 18.20 20.94 8.17
N ASP A 467 17.22 21.77 8.58
CA ASP A 467 16.00 22.02 7.82
C ASP A 467 16.31 22.66 6.44
N GLU A 468 17.35 23.52 6.35
CA GLU A 468 17.77 24.11 5.08
C GLU A 468 18.42 23.07 4.16
N TYR A 469 19.28 22.22 4.74
CA TYR A 469 19.85 21.09 4.00
C TYR A 469 18.74 20.18 3.41
N ILE A 470 17.68 19.90 4.17
CA ILE A 470 16.54 19.11 3.68
C ILE A 470 15.82 19.81 2.52
N ARG A 471 15.67 21.15 2.56
CA ARG A 471 15.07 21.91 1.44
C ARG A 471 15.93 21.84 0.19
N GLU A 472 17.25 22.06 0.31
CA GLU A 472 18.19 21.95 -0.80
C GLU A 472 18.17 20.53 -1.40
N TYR A 473 18.17 19.51 -0.55
CA TYR A 473 18.09 18.13 -0.97
C TYR A 473 16.81 17.85 -1.74
N ALA A 474 15.65 18.23 -1.20
CA ALA A 474 14.36 18.05 -1.84
C ALA A 474 14.30 18.78 -3.21
N GLN A 475 14.81 20.01 -3.28
CA GLN A 475 14.85 20.78 -4.51
C GLN A 475 15.73 20.11 -5.57
N SER A 476 16.91 19.61 -5.19
CA SER A 476 17.84 18.93 -6.10
C SER A 476 17.24 17.64 -6.68
N ARG A 477 16.34 16.99 -5.95
CA ARG A 477 15.66 15.74 -6.31
C ARG A 477 14.24 15.93 -6.85
N ARG A 478 13.78 17.19 -6.99
CA ARG A 478 12.40 17.52 -7.41
C ARG A 478 11.34 16.88 -6.51
N MET A 479 11.65 16.68 -5.24
CA MET A 479 10.75 16.16 -4.21
C MET A 479 10.07 17.30 -3.46
N LYS A 480 8.95 17.01 -2.82
CA LYS A 480 8.32 17.96 -1.89
C LYS A 480 9.02 17.88 -0.54
N PRO A 481 9.55 18.97 0.01
CA PRO A 481 10.28 18.96 1.28
C PRO A 481 9.40 18.59 2.48
N GLU A 482 8.07 18.74 2.36
CA GLU A 482 7.10 18.43 3.40
C GLU A 482 7.17 16.96 3.85
N GLU A 483 7.41 16.03 2.91
CA GLU A 483 7.52 14.60 3.19
C GLU A 483 8.74 14.28 4.06
N LEU A 484 9.84 14.97 3.79
CA LEU A 484 11.09 14.82 4.56
C LEU A 484 10.98 15.50 5.93
N PHE A 485 10.30 16.66 6.00
CA PHE A 485 10.02 17.33 7.27
C PHE A 485 9.10 16.49 8.17
N GLU A 486 8.18 15.73 7.62
CA GLU A 486 7.33 14.84 8.41
C GLU A 486 8.17 13.82 9.22
N VAL A 487 9.26 13.30 8.64
CA VAL A 487 10.18 12.40 9.35
C VAL A 487 10.84 13.11 10.54
N LEU A 488 11.27 14.37 10.36
CA LEU A 488 11.85 15.18 11.43
C LEU A 488 10.83 15.53 12.51
N ASP A 489 9.60 15.86 12.12
CA ASP A 489 8.51 16.18 13.05
C ASP A 489 8.17 14.96 13.91
N GLN A 490 8.09 13.77 13.30
CA GLN A 490 7.87 12.50 14.02
C GLN A 490 9.02 12.14 14.94
N LEU A 491 10.25 12.34 14.49
CA LEU A 491 11.43 12.10 15.33
C LEU A 491 11.43 13.01 16.56
N GLN A 492 11.07 14.27 16.37
CA GLN A 492 10.96 15.25 17.46
C GLN A 492 9.83 14.90 18.43
N GLU A 493 8.68 14.45 17.91
CA GLU A 493 7.55 13.98 18.73
C GLU A 493 7.93 12.73 19.53
N SER A 494 8.59 11.75 18.89
CA SER A 494 9.06 10.54 19.59
C SER A 494 10.03 10.85 20.72
N ALA A 495 10.84 11.91 20.57
CA ALA A 495 11.79 12.37 21.57
C ALA A 495 11.15 13.13 22.73
N ALA A 496 9.95 13.70 22.55
CA ALA A 496 9.32 14.60 23.52
C ALA A 496 8.99 13.95 24.88
N GLY A 497 8.75 12.63 24.88
CA GLY A 497 8.47 11.85 26.10
C GLY A 497 9.70 11.57 26.98
N PHE A 498 10.92 11.89 26.53
CA PHE A 498 12.16 11.48 27.19
C PHE A 498 12.95 12.67 27.71
N LYS A 499 13.48 12.55 28.93
CA LYS A 499 14.34 13.57 29.57
C LYS A 499 15.82 13.38 29.25
N THR A 500 16.24 12.15 28.93
CA THR A 500 17.65 11.80 28.66
C THR A 500 17.78 11.02 27.36
N TYR A 501 18.93 11.12 26.73
CA TYR A 501 19.27 10.36 25.51
C TYR A 501 19.27 8.84 25.76
N GLU A 502 19.76 8.41 26.92
CA GLU A 502 19.83 6.99 27.28
C GLU A 502 18.44 6.34 27.24
N HIS A 503 17.45 6.94 27.90
CA HIS A 503 16.09 6.40 27.91
C HIS A 503 15.47 6.42 26.50
N TRP A 504 15.76 7.46 25.71
CA TRP A 504 15.26 7.50 24.34
C TRP A 504 15.91 6.44 23.46
N PHE A 505 17.22 6.18 23.57
CA PHE A 505 17.92 5.13 22.84
C PHE A 505 17.46 3.72 23.24
N ILE A 506 17.20 3.48 24.52
CA ILE A 506 16.61 2.22 25.00
C ILE A 506 15.25 2.01 24.32
N HIS A 507 14.39 3.02 24.33
CA HIS A 507 13.09 2.95 23.66
C HIS A 507 13.22 2.66 22.15
N MET A 508 14.19 3.25 21.46
CA MET A 508 14.43 2.97 20.04
C MET A 508 14.75 1.49 19.79
N GLU A 509 15.60 0.88 20.62
CA GLU A 509 15.94 -0.53 20.50
C GLU A 509 14.77 -1.45 20.85
N GLU A 510 14.01 -1.14 21.89
CA GLU A 510 12.79 -1.88 22.25
C GLU A 510 11.76 -1.84 21.11
N TYR A 511 11.54 -0.66 20.54
CA TYR A 511 10.64 -0.48 19.40
C TYR A 511 11.10 -1.29 18.18
N LYS A 512 12.39 -1.27 17.86
CA LYS A 512 12.98 -2.05 16.78
C LYS A 512 12.82 -3.56 16.99
N GLU A 513 13.07 -4.05 18.21
CA GLU A 513 12.87 -5.46 18.54
C GLU A 513 11.41 -5.88 18.41
N GLN A 514 10.49 -5.03 18.83
CA GLN A 514 9.07 -5.30 18.72
C GLN A 514 8.62 -5.37 17.25
N LEU A 515 9.07 -4.45 16.40
CA LEU A 515 8.79 -4.51 14.96
C LEU A 515 9.33 -5.81 14.33
N LYS A 516 10.52 -6.25 14.73
CA LYS A 516 11.09 -7.52 14.28
C LYS A 516 10.28 -8.74 14.73
N LYS A 517 9.85 -8.77 15.99
CA LYS A 517 8.98 -9.83 16.52
C LYS A 517 7.66 -9.89 15.75
N GLN A 518 7.01 -8.75 15.52
CA GLN A 518 5.77 -8.67 14.75
C GLN A 518 5.96 -9.11 13.29
N ALA A 519 7.13 -8.86 12.70
CA ALA A 519 7.45 -9.31 11.35
C ALA A 519 7.71 -10.84 11.28
N ALA A 520 8.32 -11.42 12.32
CA ALA A 520 8.60 -12.86 12.41
C ALA A 520 7.32 -13.67 12.70
N ASP A 521 6.40 -13.13 13.51
CA ASP A 521 5.16 -13.81 13.92
C ASP A 521 4.03 -13.72 12.87
N ARG A 522 4.32 -13.28 11.64
CA ARG A 522 3.31 -13.16 10.57
C ARG A 522 2.54 -14.46 10.28
N ASP A 523 3.11 -15.63 10.58
CA ASP A 523 2.50 -16.94 10.39
C ASP A 523 1.96 -17.57 11.69
N ALA A 524 2.27 -17.03 12.87
CA ALA A 524 1.71 -17.44 14.15
C ALA A 524 0.29 -16.87 14.35
N GLN A 525 -0.50 -17.49 15.22
CA GLN A 525 -1.90 -17.11 15.51
C GLN A 525 -2.05 -15.59 15.66
N ARG A 526 -2.68 -14.96 14.66
CA ARG A 526 -3.00 -13.52 14.65
C ARG A 526 -4.05 -13.23 15.72
N GLN A 527 -3.62 -12.95 16.95
CA GLN A 527 -4.49 -12.60 18.07
C GLN A 527 -4.24 -11.16 18.49
N GLY A 528 -5.30 -10.39 18.57
CA GLY A 528 -5.23 -8.99 19.01
C GLY A 528 -5.92 -8.02 18.06
N VAL A 529 -5.83 -6.74 18.40
CA VAL A 529 -6.35 -5.64 17.58
C VAL A 529 -5.57 -5.56 16.27
N SER A 530 -6.29 -5.50 15.15
CA SER A 530 -5.67 -5.43 13.83
C SER A 530 -5.25 -4.00 13.49
N LEU A 531 -3.97 -3.76 13.23
CA LEU A 531 -3.43 -2.49 12.77
C LEU A 531 -3.05 -2.62 11.28
N MET A 532 -3.62 -1.78 10.43
CA MET A 532 -3.36 -1.87 8.99
C MET A 532 -3.69 -0.59 8.24
N THR A 533 -3.10 -0.45 7.07
CA THR A 533 -3.51 0.62 6.14
C THR A 533 -4.92 0.40 5.63
N MET A 534 -5.60 1.48 5.24
CA MET A 534 -6.92 1.40 4.59
C MET A 534 -6.88 0.51 3.34
N HIS A 535 -5.75 0.49 2.60
CA HIS A 535 -5.55 -0.41 1.46
C HIS A 535 -5.56 -1.89 1.86
N SER A 536 -4.83 -2.23 2.91
CA SER A 536 -4.71 -3.62 3.38
C SER A 536 -5.97 -4.14 4.06
N ALA A 537 -6.89 -3.24 4.42
CA ALA A 537 -8.20 -3.58 4.97
C ALA A 537 -9.18 -4.11 3.92
N LYS A 538 -8.90 -3.92 2.62
CA LYS A 538 -9.77 -4.42 1.54
C LYS A 538 -9.93 -5.94 1.64
N GLY A 539 -11.17 -6.41 1.53
CA GLY A 539 -11.53 -7.83 1.68
C GLY A 539 -11.77 -8.29 3.12
N LEU A 540 -11.39 -7.51 4.13
CA LEU A 540 -11.59 -7.84 5.55
C LEU A 540 -12.89 -7.24 6.11
N GLU A 541 -13.22 -7.65 7.36
CA GLU A 541 -14.39 -7.14 8.07
C GLU A 541 -14.25 -7.35 9.58
N PHE A 542 -14.62 -6.32 10.37
CA PHE A 542 -14.49 -6.29 11.81
C PHE A 542 -15.78 -5.80 12.47
N ARG A 543 -15.99 -6.12 13.73
CA ARG A 543 -17.15 -5.61 14.48
C ARG A 543 -16.98 -4.13 14.80
N VAL A 544 -15.77 -3.73 15.18
CA VAL A 544 -15.40 -2.35 15.52
C VAL A 544 -14.24 -1.90 14.62
N VAL A 545 -14.40 -0.74 14.00
CA VAL A 545 -13.35 -0.13 13.17
C VAL A 545 -13.12 1.31 13.63
N TYR A 546 -11.86 1.65 13.81
CA TYR A 546 -11.37 3.01 14.00
C TYR A 546 -10.65 3.46 12.72
N ILE A 547 -10.94 4.67 12.28
CA ILE A 547 -10.22 5.36 11.20
C ILE A 547 -9.47 6.51 11.86
N LEU A 548 -8.15 6.45 11.84
CA LEU A 548 -7.23 7.45 12.39
C LEU A 548 -7.00 8.58 11.40
N ASP A 549 -6.62 9.73 11.96
CA ASP A 549 -6.07 10.83 11.17
C ASP A 549 -6.97 11.26 10.01
N ALA A 550 -8.28 11.33 10.26
CA ALA A 550 -9.23 11.85 9.27
C ALA A 550 -9.09 13.39 9.15
N ASN A 551 -7.89 13.84 8.78
CA ASN A 551 -7.51 15.24 8.59
C ASN A 551 -7.12 15.53 7.14
N GLU A 552 -7.41 16.73 6.64
CA GLU A 552 -6.93 17.20 5.34
C GLU A 552 -5.41 17.11 5.26
N GLY A 553 -4.90 16.62 4.12
CA GLY A 553 -3.47 16.40 3.90
C GLY A 553 -2.97 15.03 4.37
N VAL A 554 -3.71 14.33 5.26
CA VAL A 554 -3.48 12.95 5.64
C VAL A 554 -4.50 12.03 4.96
N THR A 555 -5.77 12.33 5.10
CA THR A 555 -6.89 11.63 4.45
C THR A 555 -7.94 12.66 4.00
N PRO A 556 -7.96 13.09 2.70
CA PRO A 556 -7.09 12.65 1.60
C PRO A 556 -5.61 13.03 1.79
N HIS A 557 -4.75 12.21 1.20
CA HIS A 557 -3.31 12.46 1.24
C HIS A 557 -2.96 13.74 0.45
N HIS A 558 -2.00 14.53 0.92
CA HIS A 558 -1.60 15.81 0.31
C HIS A 558 -1.13 15.71 -1.15
N LYS A 559 -0.77 14.51 -1.62
CA LYS A 559 -0.43 14.23 -3.03
C LYS A 559 -1.68 14.15 -3.94
N ALA A 560 -2.86 13.93 -3.38
CA ALA A 560 -4.11 13.84 -4.12
C ALA A 560 -4.63 15.24 -4.46
N VAL A 561 -4.09 15.83 -5.52
CA VAL A 561 -4.39 17.21 -5.94
C VAL A 561 -5.41 17.25 -7.07
N LEU A 562 -5.35 16.27 -7.98
CA LEU A 562 -6.28 16.20 -9.11
C LEU A 562 -7.59 15.50 -8.71
N ASP A 563 -8.71 15.89 -9.32
CA ASP A 563 -10.02 15.28 -9.05
C ASP A 563 -9.98 13.74 -9.09
N PRO A 564 -9.33 13.06 -10.07
CA PRO A 564 -9.25 11.61 -10.09
C PRO A 564 -8.50 11.01 -8.89
N ASP A 565 -7.50 11.72 -8.37
CA ASP A 565 -6.72 11.26 -7.21
C ASP A 565 -7.55 11.41 -5.92
N VAL A 566 -8.29 12.53 -5.79
CA VAL A 566 -9.23 12.75 -4.69
C VAL A 566 -10.36 11.71 -4.71
N GLU A 567 -10.86 11.36 -5.90
CA GLU A 567 -11.87 10.30 -6.04
C GLU A 567 -11.34 8.92 -5.62
N GLU A 568 -10.05 8.62 -5.89
CA GLU A 568 -9.43 7.37 -5.42
C GLU A 568 -9.27 7.36 -3.90
N GLU A 569 -8.80 8.46 -3.30
CA GLU A 569 -8.72 8.60 -1.85
C GLU A 569 -10.11 8.44 -1.19
N ARG A 570 -11.16 8.99 -1.81
CA ARG A 570 -12.54 8.82 -1.33
C ARG A 570 -13.02 7.37 -1.43
N ARG A 571 -12.69 6.65 -2.51
CA ARG A 571 -12.94 5.20 -2.60
C ARG A 571 -12.23 4.43 -1.49
N MET A 572 -11.00 4.80 -1.19
CA MET A 572 -10.24 4.17 -0.11
C MET A 572 -10.87 4.42 1.26
N PHE A 573 -11.32 5.64 1.53
CA PHE A 573 -12.04 5.97 2.75
C PHE A 573 -13.38 5.23 2.83
N TYR A 574 -14.13 5.15 1.73
CA TYR A 574 -15.33 4.33 1.60
C TYR A 574 -15.07 2.84 1.88
N VAL A 575 -13.98 2.30 1.33
CA VAL A 575 -13.55 0.93 1.63
C VAL A 575 -13.30 0.77 3.11
N ALA A 576 -12.56 1.69 3.75
CA ALA A 576 -12.27 1.65 5.18
C ALA A 576 -13.55 1.66 6.03
N MET A 577 -14.50 2.58 5.75
CA MET A 577 -15.79 2.65 6.44
C MET A 577 -16.58 1.34 6.36
N THR A 578 -16.61 0.74 5.17
CA THR A 578 -17.38 -0.50 4.90
C THR A 578 -16.70 -1.78 5.42
N ARG A 579 -15.57 -1.65 6.13
CA ARG A 579 -14.99 -2.78 6.90
C ARG A 579 -15.71 -3.02 8.21
N ALA A 580 -16.39 -1.99 8.74
CA ALA A 580 -17.13 -2.07 9.99
C ALA A 580 -18.47 -2.82 9.82
N LYS A 581 -18.76 -3.74 10.72
CA LYS A 581 -20.05 -4.44 10.82
C LYS A 581 -21.04 -3.71 11.70
N GLU A 582 -20.59 -3.25 12.87
CA GLU A 582 -21.45 -2.77 13.96
C GLU A 582 -21.11 -1.36 14.42
N ARG A 583 -19.81 -1.04 14.56
CA ARG A 583 -19.33 0.24 15.09
C ARG A 583 -18.25 0.83 14.21
N LEU A 584 -18.40 2.10 13.89
CA LEU A 584 -17.45 2.86 13.10
C LEU A 584 -17.10 4.15 13.83
N HIS A 585 -15.82 4.36 14.07
CA HIS A 585 -15.25 5.56 14.67
C HIS A 585 -14.34 6.23 13.65
N ILE A 586 -14.54 7.52 13.41
CA ILE A 586 -13.73 8.35 12.51
C ILE A 586 -13.16 9.47 13.36
N TYR A 587 -11.84 9.48 13.52
CA TYR A 587 -11.18 10.40 14.43
C TYR A 587 -10.26 11.35 13.67
N HIS A 588 -10.24 12.59 14.14
CA HIS A 588 -9.36 13.62 13.64
C HIS A 588 -8.81 14.47 14.79
N VAL A 589 -7.66 15.11 14.57
CA VAL A 589 -7.02 15.99 15.53
C VAL A 589 -7.17 17.46 15.12
N LYS A 590 -7.26 18.35 16.09
CA LYS A 590 -7.32 19.80 15.85
C LYS A 590 -5.94 20.41 15.66
N GLU A 591 -4.92 19.80 16.25
CA GLU A 591 -3.55 20.27 16.18
C GLU A 591 -2.57 19.10 16.06
N ARG A 592 -1.56 19.27 15.21
CA ARG A 592 -0.42 18.34 15.06
C ARG A 592 0.86 19.15 14.87
N TYR A 593 1.91 18.81 15.62
CA TYR A 593 3.20 19.54 15.57
C TYR A 593 3.03 21.07 15.77
N ARG A 594 2.13 21.48 16.67
CA ARG A 594 1.76 22.89 16.95
C ARG A 594 1.18 23.63 15.73
N LYS A 595 0.67 22.91 14.75
CA LYS A 595 -0.03 23.44 13.59
C LYS A 595 -1.49 23.00 13.61
N LYS A 596 -2.40 23.93 13.38
CA LYS A 596 -3.83 23.63 13.26
C LYS A 596 -4.06 22.68 12.09
N GLN A 597 -4.92 21.70 12.29
CA GLN A 597 -5.32 20.72 11.29
C GLN A 597 -6.80 20.91 10.97
N ALA A 598 -7.12 20.85 9.67
CA ALA A 598 -8.51 20.81 9.23
C ALA A 598 -9.05 19.37 9.28
N ILE A 599 -10.32 19.21 9.58
CA ILE A 599 -11.00 17.92 9.44
C ILE A 599 -10.98 17.48 7.97
N SER A 600 -10.93 16.18 7.74
CA SER A 600 -11.05 15.59 6.40
C SER A 600 -12.41 15.92 5.79
N ARG A 601 -12.43 16.39 4.53
CA ARG A 601 -13.67 16.53 3.76
C ARG A 601 -14.49 15.23 3.72
N PHE A 602 -13.83 14.06 3.76
CA PHE A 602 -14.53 12.78 3.77
C PHE A 602 -15.23 12.49 5.10
N ALA A 603 -14.70 13.00 6.20
CA ALA A 603 -15.36 12.92 7.49
C ALA A 603 -16.57 13.87 7.53
N GLU A 604 -16.46 15.09 6.99
CA GLU A 604 -17.60 16.02 6.84
C GLU A 604 -18.67 15.43 5.93
N GLU A 605 -18.31 14.87 4.78
CA GLU A 605 -19.22 14.18 3.86
C GLU A 605 -19.94 12.98 4.53
N ALA A 606 -19.30 12.31 5.50
CA ALA A 606 -19.90 11.21 6.25
C ALA A 606 -20.91 11.69 7.31
N GLU A 607 -20.74 12.89 7.84
CA GLU A 607 -21.64 13.49 8.82
C GLU A 607 -22.97 13.95 8.17
N GLY A 608 -22.90 14.52 6.99
CA GLY A 608 -24.06 14.93 6.15
C GLY A 608 -24.34 16.38 6.15
#